data_d5fe92e81f92de5ee665c2b63fa17a8d
#
_entry.id   d5fe92e81f92de5ee665c2b63fa17a8d
#
_cell.length_a   1.000
_cell.length_b   1.000
_cell.length_c   1.000
_cell.angle_alpha   90.00
_cell.angle_beta   90.00
_cell.angle_gamma   90.00
#
_symmetry.space_group_name_H-M   'P 1'
#
loop_
_entity.id
_entity.type
_entity.pdbx_description
1 polymer ?
#
loop_
_entity_poly.entity_id
_entity_poly.type
_entity_poly.pdbx_seq_one_letter_code
_entity_poly.pdbx_strand_id
1 'polypeptide(L)'
;MVETMDQIFVTLKCWLVGAVSDQWQPLLSAALSVGAIVVTFPLLFAITTILERKGLGRIQNRYGPNRVGPYGLLQPVADGLKAMTKEDIVPRTADKVVHFLAPLVLVVPVFLALAVVPMGRNMAALDMDGGVLFFFAVSAATELSVFMAGWSSRNKYSLLGAMRAIAQMISYEVPLILSAVTVIMAAGSLSTVKIVEAQAGYWGVLPQWYVLTPWGFAGFILFMIAGTAESNRSPFDLPEGESEIIAGYYTEYSGFKFALFFLGEYLGMFAISGLGITLFLGGWHAPLAFLGWIPSYVWFFGKLLGLIAVFIWVRGTLPRLRLDQLMGFAWKFMLPMALANMLAAGVWRFMPAGAARWIVGAVLVGGPYLVLAQMLRGRKSLGRRAYRYAD
;
A
#
# COMPACT_ATOMS: atom_id res chain seq x y z
N MET A 1 31.02 -10.36 -11.23
CA MET A 1 29.83 -11.16 -11.68
C MET A 1 28.56 -10.78 -10.91
N VAL A 2 28.56 -10.65 -9.59
CA VAL A 2 27.38 -10.24 -8.79
C VAL A 2 26.96 -8.80 -9.08
N GLU A 3 27.90 -7.85 -9.13
CA GLU A 3 27.62 -6.45 -9.47
C GLU A 3 27.10 -6.27 -10.90
N THR A 4 27.57 -7.09 -11.84
CA THR A 4 27.08 -7.09 -13.22
C THR A 4 25.66 -7.59 -13.34
N MET A 5 25.26 -8.60 -12.56
CA MET A 5 23.88 -9.12 -12.53
C MET A 5 22.92 -8.15 -11.85
N ASP A 6 23.36 -7.45 -10.79
CA ASP A 6 22.56 -6.47 -10.07
C ASP A 6 22.24 -5.22 -10.93
N GLN A 7 23.14 -4.88 -11.85
CA GLN A 7 23.05 -3.69 -12.70
C GLN A 7 22.57 -4.00 -14.14
N ILE A 8 22.13 -5.21 -14.43
CA ILE A 8 21.83 -5.65 -15.81
C ILE A 8 20.76 -4.75 -16.49
N PHE A 9 19.71 -4.39 -15.77
CA PHE A 9 18.65 -3.51 -16.29
C PHE A 9 19.12 -2.07 -16.46
N VAL A 10 19.98 -1.59 -15.54
CA VAL A 10 20.56 -0.23 -15.61
C VAL A 10 21.51 -0.16 -16.79
N THR A 11 22.37 -1.17 -16.98
CA THR A 11 23.33 -1.24 -18.08
C THR A 11 22.60 -1.32 -19.42
N LEU A 12 21.54 -2.14 -19.52
CA LEU A 12 20.70 -2.25 -20.71
C LEU A 12 20.06 -0.88 -21.05
N LYS A 13 19.50 -0.20 -20.04
CA LYS A 13 18.93 1.15 -20.21
C LYS A 13 19.99 2.13 -20.71
N CYS A 14 21.17 2.16 -20.08
CA CYS A 14 22.27 3.06 -20.49
C CYS A 14 22.74 2.77 -21.91
N TRP A 15 22.82 1.50 -22.31
CA TRP A 15 23.16 1.10 -23.68
C TRP A 15 22.13 1.58 -24.69
N LEU A 16 20.83 1.40 -24.42
CA LEU A 16 19.76 1.88 -25.29
C LEU A 16 19.73 3.41 -25.40
N VAL A 17 19.93 4.12 -24.30
CA VAL A 17 19.95 5.58 -24.26
C VAL A 17 21.19 6.12 -25.00
N GLY A 18 22.36 5.48 -24.86
CA GLY A 18 23.59 5.88 -25.54
C GLY A 18 23.57 5.69 -27.05
N ALA A 19 22.63 4.90 -27.60
CA ALA A 19 22.45 4.73 -29.04
C ALA A 19 21.74 5.90 -29.73
N VAL A 20 21.20 6.86 -28.94
CA VAL A 20 20.42 8.00 -29.46
C VAL A 20 21.18 9.31 -29.23
N SER A 21 20.94 10.34 -30.06
CA SER A 21 21.56 11.66 -29.93
C SER A 21 21.26 12.32 -28.59
N ASP A 22 22.23 13.09 -28.07
CA ASP A 22 22.22 13.67 -26.71
C ASP A 22 20.94 14.46 -26.38
N GLN A 23 20.33 15.11 -27.36
CA GLN A 23 19.09 15.88 -27.18
C GLN A 23 17.90 15.01 -26.75
N TRP A 24 17.84 13.74 -27.18
CA TRP A 24 16.73 12.83 -26.91
C TRP A 24 16.99 11.86 -25.75
N GLN A 25 18.23 11.78 -25.26
CA GLN A 25 18.61 10.87 -24.18
C GLN A 25 17.77 11.04 -22.90
N PRO A 26 17.49 12.26 -22.40
CA PRO A 26 16.68 12.44 -21.20
C PRO A 26 15.24 11.94 -21.39
N LEU A 27 14.65 12.23 -22.57
CA LEU A 27 13.29 11.80 -22.89
C LEU A 27 13.19 10.27 -23.00
N LEU A 28 14.15 9.66 -23.70
CA LEU A 28 14.20 8.20 -23.87
C LEU A 28 14.44 7.51 -22.51
N SER A 29 15.34 8.05 -21.70
CA SER A 29 15.60 7.53 -20.36
C SER A 29 14.35 7.56 -19.47
N ALA A 30 13.60 8.66 -19.49
CA ALA A 30 12.33 8.78 -18.76
C ALA A 30 11.28 7.80 -19.32
N ALA A 31 11.12 7.74 -20.64
CA ALA A 31 10.17 6.84 -21.31
C ALA A 31 10.46 5.36 -21.00
N LEU A 32 11.71 4.93 -21.00
CA LEU A 32 12.11 3.57 -20.63
C LEU A 32 11.81 3.26 -19.18
N SER A 33 12.06 4.21 -18.25
CA SER A 33 11.75 4.02 -16.84
C SER A 33 10.23 3.91 -16.59
N VAL A 34 9.45 4.80 -17.20
CA VAL A 34 7.98 4.75 -17.13
C VAL A 34 7.45 3.47 -17.77
N GLY A 35 7.97 3.11 -18.94
CA GLY A 35 7.61 1.87 -19.64
C GLY A 35 7.88 0.62 -18.77
N ALA A 36 9.01 0.56 -18.10
CA ALA A 36 9.33 -0.54 -17.19
C ALA A 36 8.30 -0.65 -16.03
N ILE A 37 7.89 0.46 -15.42
CA ILE A 37 6.87 0.49 -14.37
C ILE A 37 5.51 0.05 -14.92
N VAL A 38 5.09 0.63 -16.05
CA VAL A 38 3.79 0.36 -16.69
C VAL A 38 3.66 -1.09 -17.18
N VAL A 39 4.75 -1.77 -17.49
CA VAL A 39 4.74 -3.20 -17.86
C VAL A 39 4.82 -4.09 -16.61
N THR A 40 5.73 -3.80 -15.68
CA THR A 40 6.01 -4.69 -14.54
C THR A 40 4.84 -4.77 -13.57
N PHE A 41 4.22 -3.64 -13.20
CA PHE A 41 3.19 -3.63 -12.16
C PHE A 41 1.84 -4.19 -12.62
N PRO A 42 1.32 -3.95 -13.83
CA PRO A 42 0.16 -4.68 -14.33
C PRO A 42 0.39 -6.19 -14.53
N LEU A 43 1.61 -6.60 -14.88
CA LEU A 43 1.97 -8.02 -14.89
C LEU A 43 1.93 -8.60 -13.46
N LEU A 44 2.47 -7.87 -12.50
CA LEU A 44 2.41 -8.24 -11.08
C LEU A 44 0.96 -8.29 -10.57
N PHE A 45 0.11 -7.36 -10.99
CA PHE A 45 -1.33 -7.40 -10.73
C PHE A 45 -1.97 -8.69 -11.24
N ALA A 46 -1.67 -9.11 -12.46
CA ALA A 46 -2.17 -10.36 -13.01
C ALA A 46 -1.73 -11.58 -12.18
N ILE A 47 -0.47 -11.61 -11.73
CA ILE A 47 0.05 -12.68 -10.87
C ILE A 47 -0.62 -12.66 -9.49
N THR A 48 -0.76 -11.48 -8.88
CA THR A 48 -1.34 -11.36 -7.53
C THR A 48 -2.82 -11.70 -7.49
N THR A 49 -3.59 -11.42 -8.54
CA THR A 49 -5.00 -11.86 -8.62
C THR A 49 -5.15 -13.38 -8.60
N ILE A 50 -4.24 -14.11 -9.26
CA ILE A 50 -4.21 -15.58 -9.18
C ILE A 50 -3.82 -16.05 -7.78
N LEU A 51 -2.76 -15.47 -7.21
CA LEU A 51 -2.27 -15.82 -5.88
C LEU A 51 -3.37 -15.59 -4.82
N GLU A 52 -4.07 -14.47 -4.90
CA GLU A 52 -5.16 -14.13 -4.01
C GLU A 52 -6.33 -15.10 -4.13
N ARG A 53 -6.82 -15.35 -5.36
CA ARG A 53 -7.93 -16.31 -5.59
C ARG A 53 -7.58 -17.73 -5.15
N LYS A 54 -6.34 -18.17 -5.38
CA LYS A 54 -5.87 -19.49 -4.93
C LYS A 54 -5.62 -19.53 -3.42
N GLY A 55 -5.02 -18.48 -2.86
CA GLY A 55 -4.77 -18.36 -1.42
C GLY A 55 -6.07 -18.38 -0.62
N LEU A 56 -7.04 -17.54 -0.99
CA LEU A 56 -8.36 -17.53 -0.37
C LEU A 56 -9.10 -18.86 -0.56
N GLY A 57 -8.99 -19.48 -1.74
CA GLY A 57 -9.54 -20.80 -1.98
C GLY A 57 -9.02 -21.84 -0.99
N ARG A 58 -7.71 -21.85 -0.73
CA ARG A 58 -7.08 -22.76 0.24
C ARG A 58 -7.52 -22.50 1.68
N ILE A 59 -7.59 -21.22 2.09
CA ILE A 59 -8.11 -20.83 3.42
C ILE A 59 -9.55 -21.28 3.61
N GLN A 60 -10.36 -21.25 2.54
CA GLN A 60 -11.77 -21.66 2.53
C GLN A 60 -11.98 -23.14 2.23
N ASN A 61 -10.94 -23.98 2.21
CA ASN A 61 -11.01 -25.41 1.85
C ASN A 61 -11.65 -25.70 0.48
N ARG A 62 -11.43 -24.81 -0.51
CA ARG A 62 -11.88 -24.98 -1.89
C ARG A 62 -10.76 -24.75 -2.89
N TYR A 63 -10.92 -25.24 -4.11
CA TYR A 63 -9.99 -24.96 -5.19
C TYR A 63 -10.25 -23.57 -5.77
N GLY A 64 -9.18 -22.79 -5.95
CA GLY A 64 -9.21 -21.55 -6.76
C GLY A 64 -9.31 -21.85 -8.27
N PRO A 65 -9.11 -20.83 -9.14
CA PRO A 65 -9.13 -20.99 -10.59
C PRO A 65 -8.17 -22.11 -11.04
N ASN A 66 -8.67 -23.09 -11.81
CA ASN A 66 -7.89 -24.27 -12.21
C ASN A 66 -8.09 -24.69 -13.67
N ARG A 67 -9.04 -24.11 -14.41
CA ARG A 67 -9.43 -24.59 -15.76
C ARG A 67 -8.83 -23.80 -16.91
N VAL A 68 -8.59 -22.50 -16.76
CA VAL A 68 -8.09 -21.63 -17.82
C VAL A 68 -6.57 -21.69 -17.89
N GLY A 69 -6.04 -22.40 -18.87
CA GLY A 69 -4.60 -22.68 -19.00
C GLY A 69 -4.07 -23.66 -17.95
N PRO A 70 -2.76 -23.91 -17.93
CA PRO A 70 -2.15 -24.81 -16.94
C PRO A 70 -2.40 -24.30 -15.52
N TYR A 71 -3.08 -25.10 -14.70
CA TYR A 71 -3.42 -24.74 -13.31
C TYR A 71 -4.15 -23.39 -13.14
N GLY A 72 -4.86 -22.88 -14.16
CA GLY A 72 -5.59 -21.62 -14.10
C GLY A 72 -4.71 -20.37 -14.22
N LEU A 73 -3.46 -20.48 -14.69
CA LEU A 73 -2.53 -19.34 -14.80
C LEU A 73 -2.97 -18.28 -15.82
N LEU A 74 -3.74 -18.66 -16.83
CA LEU A 74 -4.25 -17.73 -17.86
C LEU A 74 -5.56 -17.04 -17.46
N GLN A 75 -6.06 -17.25 -16.24
CA GLN A 75 -7.31 -16.63 -15.78
C GLN A 75 -7.29 -15.09 -15.85
N PRO A 76 -6.23 -14.36 -15.45
CA PRO A 76 -6.21 -12.90 -15.56
C PRO A 76 -6.27 -12.40 -17.00
N VAL A 77 -5.67 -13.15 -17.92
CA VAL A 77 -5.75 -12.82 -19.37
C VAL A 77 -7.19 -12.97 -19.86
N ALA A 78 -7.88 -14.04 -19.46
CA ALA A 78 -9.29 -14.24 -19.81
C ALA A 78 -10.18 -13.15 -19.18
N ASP A 79 -9.92 -12.75 -17.93
CA ASP A 79 -10.64 -11.69 -17.25
C ASP A 79 -10.39 -10.32 -17.92
N GLY A 80 -9.14 -10.04 -18.33
CA GLY A 80 -8.79 -8.84 -19.08
C GLY A 80 -9.47 -8.78 -20.46
N LEU A 81 -9.44 -9.86 -21.24
CA LEU A 81 -10.12 -9.94 -22.52
C LEU A 81 -11.64 -9.76 -22.37
N LYS A 82 -12.23 -10.39 -21.35
CA LYS A 82 -13.64 -10.20 -21.04
C LYS A 82 -13.96 -8.74 -20.72
N ALA A 83 -13.14 -8.05 -19.94
CA ALA A 83 -13.35 -6.65 -19.59
C ALA A 83 -13.24 -5.73 -20.83
N MET A 84 -12.35 -6.04 -21.78
CA MET A 84 -12.18 -5.27 -23.03
C MET A 84 -13.33 -5.50 -24.01
N THR A 85 -13.87 -6.70 -24.08
CA THR A 85 -14.95 -7.05 -25.03
C THR A 85 -16.34 -6.77 -24.47
N LYS A 86 -16.45 -6.52 -23.15
CA LYS A 86 -17.74 -6.21 -22.50
C LYS A 86 -18.21 -4.81 -22.89
N GLU A 87 -19.52 -4.67 -23.13
CA GLU A 87 -20.14 -3.38 -23.43
C GLU A 87 -19.91 -2.35 -22.33
N ASP A 88 -19.52 -1.13 -22.72
CA ASP A 88 -19.35 0.01 -21.83
C ASP A 88 -20.69 0.75 -21.68
N ILE A 89 -21.43 0.42 -20.64
CA ILE A 89 -22.73 1.02 -20.34
C ILE A 89 -22.54 2.23 -19.46
N VAL A 90 -22.92 3.41 -19.96
CA VAL A 90 -22.91 4.66 -19.19
C VAL A 90 -24.35 5.12 -18.97
N PRO A 91 -24.79 5.40 -17.73
CA PRO A 91 -26.12 5.88 -17.43
C PRO A 91 -26.44 7.16 -18.20
N ARG A 92 -27.68 7.29 -18.67
CA ARG A 92 -28.10 8.45 -19.48
C ARG A 92 -27.96 9.78 -18.74
N THR A 93 -28.10 9.76 -17.43
CA THR A 93 -28.03 10.94 -16.56
C THR A 93 -26.61 11.24 -16.05
N ALA A 94 -25.65 10.33 -16.26
CA ALA A 94 -24.27 10.48 -15.80
C ALA A 94 -23.55 11.64 -16.51
N ASP A 95 -22.63 12.30 -15.79
CA ASP A 95 -21.69 13.23 -16.39
C ASP A 95 -20.60 12.43 -17.12
N LYS A 96 -20.70 12.38 -18.45
CA LYS A 96 -19.86 11.51 -19.29
C LYS A 96 -18.38 11.86 -19.20
N VAL A 97 -18.03 13.14 -19.07
CA VAL A 97 -16.63 13.60 -19.01
C VAL A 97 -16.00 13.17 -17.68
N VAL A 98 -16.64 13.49 -16.57
CA VAL A 98 -16.16 13.14 -15.24
C VAL A 98 -16.15 11.62 -15.05
N HIS A 99 -17.18 10.92 -15.54
CA HIS A 99 -17.27 9.47 -15.50
C HIS A 99 -16.14 8.78 -16.29
N PHE A 100 -15.70 9.37 -17.41
CA PHE A 100 -14.54 8.85 -18.18
C PHE A 100 -13.21 9.16 -17.49
N LEU A 101 -13.06 10.35 -16.89
CA LEU A 101 -11.81 10.78 -16.27
C LEU A 101 -11.54 10.10 -14.93
N ALA A 102 -12.57 9.74 -14.17
CA ALA A 102 -12.42 9.17 -12.84
C ALA A 102 -11.44 7.97 -12.76
N PRO A 103 -11.55 6.90 -13.57
CA PRO A 103 -10.59 5.80 -13.51
C PRO A 103 -9.17 6.19 -13.92
N LEU A 104 -9.00 7.19 -14.80
CA LEU A 104 -7.68 7.70 -15.18
C LEU A 104 -7.03 8.48 -14.04
N VAL A 105 -7.81 9.31 -13.34
CA VAL A 105 -7.36 10.05 -12.14
C VAL A 105 -7.03 9.11 -10.98
N LEU A 106 -7.50 7.86 -10.99
CA LEU A 106 -7.04 6.84 -10.04
C LEU A 106 -5.68 6.25 -10.44
N VAL A 107 -5.57 5.80 -11.69
CA VAL A 107 -4.45 4.98 -12.14
C VAL A 107 -3.17 5.80 -12.32
N VAL A 108 -3.28 7.01 -12.91
CA VAL A 108 -2.10 7.85 -13.22
C VAL A 108 -1.33 8.27 -11.97
N PRO A 109 -1.96 8.79 -10.90
CA PRO A 109 -1.26 9.13 -9.67
C PRO A 109 -0.55 7.95 -9.03
N VAL A 110 -1.15 6.76 -9.05
CA VAL A 110 -0.51 5.58 -8.47
C VAL A 110 0.75 5.17 -9.22
N PHE A 111 0.77 5.28 -10.56
CA PHE A 111 2.00 5.09 -11.33
C PHE A 111 3.07 6.14 -11.01
N LEU A 112 2.68 7.39 -10.80
CA LEU A 112 3.59 8.45 -10.34
C LEU A 112 4.15 8.17 -8.95
N ALA A 113 3.33 7.68 -8.03
CA ALA A 113 3.78 7.27 -6.69
C ALA A 113 4.80 6.11 -6.76
N LEU A 114 4.57 5.12 -7.65
CA LEU A 114 5.51 4.03 -7.88
C LEU A 114 6.85 4.48 -8.49
N ALA A 115 6.87 5.59 -9.23
CA ALA A 115 8.10 6.11 -9.84
C ALA A 115 9.14 6.57 -8.81
N VAL A 116 8.71 6.95 -7.60
CA VAL A 116 9.59 7.40 -6.52
C VAL A 116 10.06 6.25 -5.62
N VAL A 117 9.45 5.07 -5.74
CA VAL A 117 9.83 3.89 -4.96
C VAL A 117 11.05 3.21 -5.59
N PRO A 118 12.19 3.14 -4.89
CA PRO A 118 13.39 2.52 -5.42
C PRO A 118 13.29 0.99 -5.37
N MET A 119 13.27 0.34 -6.53
CA MET A 119 13.07 -1.10 -6.67
C MET A 119 14.36 -1.92 -6.59
N GLY A 120 15.51 -1.26 -6.68
CA GLY A 120 16.82 -1.87 -6.65
C GLY A 120 17.90 -0.80 -6.59
N ARG A 121 19.17 -1.23 -6.50
CA ARG A 121 20.32 -0.34 -6.51
C ARG A 121 20.38 0.42 -7.84
N ASN A 122 20.32 1.74 -7.81
CA ASN A 122 20.23 2.62 -8.99
C ASN A 122 18.97 2.38 -9.87
N MET A 123 17.93 1.76 -9.32
CA MET A 123 16.66 1.49 -10.02
C MET A 123 15.50 2.34 -9.45
N ALA A 124 15.75 3.60 -9.13
CA ALA A 124 14.72 4.60 -8.91
C ALA A 124 14.41 5.26 -10.26
N ALA A 125 13.11 5.30 -10.64
CA ALA A 125 12.74 5.98 -11.88
C ALA A 125 12.85 7.50 -11.72
N LEU A 126 12.50 7.99 -10.53
CA LEU A 126 12.61 9.39 -10.15
C LEU A 126 13.28 9.47 -8.75
N ASP A 127 14.52 9.89 -8.71
CA ASP A 127 15.23 10.21 -7.46
C ASP A 127 15.09 11.69 -7.16
N MET A 128 14.47 12.04 -6.04
CA MET A 128 14.28 13.42 -5.59
C MET A 128 14.43 13.53 -4.08
N ASP A 129 14.93 14.66 -3.61
CA ASP A 129 15.15 14.89 -2.19
C ASP A 129 13.86 14.88 -1.36
N GLY A 130 12.72 15.21 -1.97
CA GLY A 130 11.38 15.17 -1.36
C GLY A 130 10.55 13.92 -1.74
N GLY A 131 11.17 12.77 -2.02
CA GLY A 131 10.50 11.59 -2.56
C GLY A 131 9.29 11.12 -1.75
N VAL A 132 9.42 11.05 -0.43
CA VAL A 132 8.29 10.62 0.45
C VAL A 132 7.16 11.64 0.43
N LEU A 133 7.47 12.94 0.43
CA LEU A 133 6.45 13.99 0.34
C LEU A 133 5.70 13.92 -1.00
N PHE A 134 6.44 13.74 -2.11
CA PHE A 134 5.84 13.57 -3.44
C PHE A 134 4.91 12.35 -3.47
N PHE A 135 5.33 11.23 -2.87
CA PHE A 135 4.50 10.02 -2.79
C PHE A 135 3.13 10.31 -2.16
N PHE A 136 3.10 10.93 -0.98
CA PHE A 136 1.84 11.26 -0.29
C PHE A 136 1.03 12.33 -1.03
N ALA A 137 1.68 13.36 -1.58
CA ALA A 137 0.97 14.39 -2.34
C ALA A 137 0.25 13.83 -3.59
N VAL A 138 0.87 12.86 -4.25
CA VAL A 138 0.30 12.23 -5.44
C VAL A 138 -0.75 11.18 -5.06
N SER A 139 -0.55 10.42 -3.96
CA SER A 139 -1.53 9.43 -3.49
C SER A 139 -2.86 10.08 -3.09
N ALA A 140 -2.84 11.27 -2.49
CA ALA A 140 -4.05 12.02 -2.15
C ALA A 140 -4.98 12.30 -3.36
N ALA A 141 -4.44 12.34 -4.58
CA ALA A 141 -5.25 12.49 -5.79
C ALA A 141 -6.18 11.28 -6.06
N THR A 142 -5.89 10.12 -5.49
CA THR A 142 -6.74 8.92 -5.62
C THR A 142 -8.10 9.10 -4.96
N GLU A 143 -8.16 9.87 -3.86
CA GLU A 143 -9.43 10.22 -3.18
C GLU A 143 -10.34 11.05 -4.08
N LEU A 144 -9.76 11.99 -4.84
CA LEU A 144 -10.52 12.78 -5.81
C LEU A 144 -11.14 11.89 -6.89
N SER A 145 -10.44 10.84 -7.35
CA SER A 145 -10.98 9.86 -8.30
C SER A 145 -12.23 9.16 -7.76
N VAL A 146 -12.18 8.69 -6.51
CA VAL A 146 -13.32 8.04 -5.84
C VAL A 146 -14.51 8.99 -5.74
N PHE A 147 -14.27 10.28 -5.40
CA PHE A 147 -15.31 11.31 -5.38
C PHE A 147 -15.91 11.51 -6.77
N MET A 148 -15.07 11.69 -7.78
CA MET A 148 -15.50 11.87 -9.17
C MET A 148 -16.36 10.69 -9.65
N ALA A 149 -15.98 9.46 -9.30
CA ALA A 149 -16.73 8.28 -9.67
C ALA A 149 -18.13 8.26 -9.06
N GLY A 150 -18.26 8.54 -7.76
CA GLY A 150 -19.55 8.60 -7.09
C GLY A 150 -20.44 9.75 -7.56
N TRP A 151 -19.85 10.94 -7.76
CA TRP A 151 -20.56 12.13 -8.20
C TRP A 151 -21.08 12.00 -9.63
N SER A 152 -20.22 11.57 -10.57
CA SER A 152 -20.55 11.48 -11.99
C SER A 152 -21.65 10.47 -12.31
N SER A 153 -21.78 9.45 -11.48
CA SER A 153 -22.76 8.36 -11.64
C SER A 153 -24.23 8.83 -11.48
N ARG A 154 -24.48 10.01 -10.91
CA ARG A 154 -25.83 10.54 -10.64
C ARG A 154 -26.74 9.58 -9.88
N ASN A 155 -26.16 8.64 -9.15
CA ASN A 155 -26.84 7.67 -8.29
C ASN A 155 -26.53 7.97 -6.82
N LYS A 156 -27.58 8.16 -6.00
CA LYS A 156 -27.44 8.46 -4.57
C LYS A 156 -26.68 7.36 -3.78
N TYR A 157 -26.82 6.11 -4.17
CA TYR A 157 -26.11 5.01 -3.51
C TYR A 157 -24.62 4.99 -3.88
N SER A 158 -24.29 5.27 -5.15
CA SER A 158 -22.92 5.43 -5.61
C SER A 158 -22.22 6.59 -4.91
N LEU A 159 -22.89 7.73 -4.77
CA LEU A 159 -22.39 8.90 -4.05
C LEU A 159 -22.17 8.58 -2.55
N LEU A 160 -23.13 7.89 -1.91
CA LEU A 160 -23.00 7.50 -0.51
C LEU A 160 -21.82 6.55 -0.31
N GLY A 161 -21.62 5.58 -1.22
CA GLY A 161 -20.46 4.68 -1.21
C GLY A 161 -19.13 5.43 -1.35
N ALA A 162 -19.06 6.40 -2.27
CA ALA A 162 -17.89 7.25 -2.45
C ALA A 162 -17.58 8.08 -1.19
N MET A 163 -18.57 8.71 -0.59
CA MET A 163 -18.37 9.51 0.63
C MET A 163 -17.89 8.68 1.81
N ARG A 164 -18.34 7.42 1.93
CA ARG A 164 -17.86 6.48 2.96
C ARG A 164 -16.40 6.08 2.73
N ALA A 165 -16.03 5.80 1.48
CA ALA A 165 -14.67 5.48 1.09
C ALA A 165 -13.70 6.63 1.37
N ILE A 166 -14.05 7.84 0.94
CA ILE A 166 -13.24 9.05 1.15
C ILE A 166 -13.07 9.35 2.65
N ALA A 167 -14.15 9.27 3.43
CA ALA A 167 -14.06 9.46 4.88
C ALA A 167 -13.08 8.45 5.54
N GLN A 168 -13.03 7.22 5.05
CA GLN A 168 -12.04 6.22 5.47
C GLN A 168 -10.63 6.66 5.08
N MET A 169 -10.37 6.92 3.79
CA MET A 169 -9.05 7.23 3.25
C MET A 169 -8.45 8.45 3.97
N ILE A 170 -9.13 9.58 4.04
CA ILE A 170 -8.69 10.79 4.76
C ILE A 170 -8.38 10.52 6.24
N SER A 171 -9.20 9.68 6.91
CA SER A 171 -8.98 9.39 8.33
C SER A 171 -7.77 8.48 8.59
N TYR A 172 -7.41 7.62 7.65
CA TYR A 172 -6.26 6.71 7.77
C TYR A 172 -4.99 7.28 7.15
N GLU A 173 -5.09 8.25 6.25
CA GLU A 173 -3.93 8.98 5.70
C GLU A 173 -3.13 9.68 6.82
N VAL A 174 -3.79 10.28 7.81
CA VAL A 174 -3.11 10.96 8.91
C VAL A 174 -2.19 10.02 9.72
N PRO A 175 -2.64 8.88 10.29
CA PRO A 175 -1.76 7.94 10.97
C PRO A 175 -0.74 7.28 10.03
N LEU A 176 -1.05 7.13 8.73
CA LEU A 176 -0.11 6.63 7.73
C LEU A 176 1.08 7.58 7.59
N ILE A 177 0.83 8.86 7.37
CA ILE A 177 1.86 9.90 7.26
C ILE A 177 2.65 10.01 8.57
N LEU A 178 2.00 10.03 9.74
CA LEU A 178 2.69 10.12 11.04
C LEU A 178 3.62 8.92 11.27
N SER A 179 3.23 7.72 10.85
CA SER A 179 4.10 6.55 10.94
C SER A 179 5.33 6.66 10.03
N ALA A 180 5.18 7.23 8.83
CA ALA A 180 6.29 7.52 7.93
C ALA A 180 7.21 8.62 8.48
N VAL A 181 6.67 9.66 9.10
CA VAL A 181 7.43 10.76 9.74
C VAL A 181 8.40 10.23 10.80
N THR A 182 8.04 9.18 11.54
CA THR A 182 8.96 8.56 12.52
C THR A 182 10.27 8.10 11.87
N VAL A 183 10.17 7.51 10.67
CA VAL A 183 11.34 7.06 9.90
C VAL A 183 12.10 8.23 9.31
N ILE A 184 11.40 9.23 8.79
CA ILE A 184 12.02 10.46 8.25
C ILE A 184 12.86 11.16 9.33
N MET A 185 12.33 11.27 10.56
CA MET A 185 13.04 11.82 11.71
C MET A 185 14.30 11.00 12.05
N ALA A 186 14.22 9.67 11.96
CA ALA A 186 15.35 8.80 12.24
C ALA A 186 16.43 8.87 11.14
N ALA A 187 16.04 8.85 9.88
CA ALA A 187 16.94 8.93 8.73
C ALA A 187 17.50 10.34 8.49
N GLY A 188 16.73 11.39 8.83
CA GLY A 188 17.10 12.79 8.59
C GLY A 188 16.99 13.21 7.12
N SER A 189 16.25 12.47 6.30
CA SER A 189 16.06 12.73 4.86
C SER A 189 14.64 12.38 4.41
N LEU A 190 14.13 13.11 3.41
CA LEU A 190 12.86 12.81 2.71
C LEU A 190 13.07 12.00 1.42
N SER A 191 14.33 11.81 0.98
CA SER A 191 14.64 10.98 -0.19
C SER A 191 14.46 9.50 0.14
N THR A 192 13.70 8.80 -0.67
CA THR A 192 13.45 7.36 -0.54
C THR A 192 14.75 6.54 -0.67
N VAL A 193 15.65 6.95 -1.56
CA VAL A 193 16.95 6.31 -1.76
C VAL A 193 17.84 6.47 -0.53
N LYS A 194 17.99 7.70 -0.01
CA LYS A 194 18.79 7.98 1.19
C LYS A 194 18.26 7.27 2.43
N ILE A 195 16.94 7.09 2.57
CA ILE A 195 16.33 6.32 3.66
C ILE A 195 16.71 4.84 3.58
N VAL A 196 16.75 4.25 2.38
CA VAL A 196 17.19 2.86 2.20
C VAL A 196 18.69 2.74 2.50
N GLU A 197 19.52 3.66 2.02
CA GLU A 197 20.97 3.68 2.30
C GLU A 197 21.28 3.81 3.79
N ALA A 198 20.49 4.59 4.54
CA ALA A 198 20.62 4.69 6.00
C ALA A 198 20.38 3.36 6.73
N GLN A 199 19.72 2.38 6.08
CA GLN A 199 19.46 1.04 6.59
C GLN A 199 20.44 -0.04 6.04
N ALA A 200 21.48 0.36 5.30
CA ALA A 200 22.43 -0.55 4.65
C ALA A 200 23.35 -1.31 5.63
N GLY A 201 23.42 -0.89 6.90
CA GLY A 201 24.27 -1.49 7.91
C GLY A 201 23.80 -2.86 8.38
N TYR A 202 24.76 -3.63 9.00
CA TYR A 202 24.46 -4.92 9.62
C TYR A 202 25.03 -4.95 11.06
N TRP A 203 24.31 -5.58 11.98
CA TRP A 203 24.78 -5.97 13.31
C TRP A 203 25.25 -7.44 13.24
N GLY A 204 26.49 -7.66 12.77
CA GLY A 204 26.96 -9.00 12.45
C GLY A 204 26.18 -9.59 11.26
N VAL A 205 25.29 -10.54 11.52
CA VAL A 205 24.47 -11.20 10.48
C VAL A 205 23.12 -10.51 10.26
N LEU A 206 22.60 -9.82 11.29
CA LEU A 206 21.29 -9.18 11.25
C LEU A 206 21.36 -7.76 10.63
N PRO A 207 20.39 -7.38 9.81
CA PRO A 207 20.38 -6.07 9.19
C PRO A 207 19.99 -4.97 10.20
N GLN A 208 20.44 -3.74 9.95
CA GLN A 208 20.05 -2.57 10.73
C GLN A 208 18.75 -1.92 10.23
N TRP A 209 17.74 -2.73 9.94
CA TRP A 209 16.47 -2.21 9.49
C TRP A 209 15.69 -1.55 10.64
N TYR A 210 15.00 -0.48 10.34
CA TYR A 210 14.21 0.23 11.33
C TYR A 210 13.15 -0.63 11.99
N VAL A 211 12.55 -1.59 11.28
CA VAL A 211 11.56 -2.53 11.85
C VAL A 211 12.09 -3.33 13.04
N LEU A 212 13.41 -3.52 13.16
CA LEU A 212 13.99 -4.25 14.28
C LEU A 212 14.12 -3.38 15.55
N THR A 213 13.91 -2.06 15.46
CA THR A 213 13.86 -1.18 16.64
C THR A 213 12.47 -1.15 17.24
N PRO A 214 12.30 -0.90 18.57
CA PRO A 214 10.98 -0.88 19.21
C PRO A 214 10.00 0.09 18.56
N TRP A 215 10.44 1.33 18.31
CA TRP A 215 9.62 2.35 17.66
C TRP A 215 9.37 2.03 16.17
N GLY A 216 10.35 1.45 15.51
CA GLY A 216 10.20 1.08 14.09
C GLY A 216 9.25 -0.10 13.90
N PHE A 217 9.26 -1.09 14.81
CA PHE A 217 8.29 -2.21 14.79
C PHE A 217 6.86 -1.71 14.98
N ALA A 218 6.64 -0.86 15.99
CA ALA A 218 5.31 -0.28 16.22
C ALA A 218 4.88 0.62 15.06
N GLY A 219 5.80 1.45 14.53
CA GLY A 219 5.55 2.28 13.35
C GLY A 219 5.20 1.45 12.12
N PHE A 220 5.87 0.33 11.89
CA PHE A 220 5.57 -0.59 10.80
C PHE A 220 4.18 -1.22 10.91
N ILE A 221 3.77 -1.66 12.12
CA ILE A 221 2.42 -2.19 12.34
C ILE A 221 1.36 -1.11 12.08
N LEU A 222 1.55 0.10 12.61
CA LEU A 222 0.64 1.23 12.38
C LEU A 222 0.57 1.58 10.89
N PHE A 223 1.72 1.62 10.21
CA PHE A 223 1.81 1.85 8.76
C PHE A 223 1.05 0.78 7.97
N MET A 224 1.24 -0.50 8.28
CA MET A 224 0.56 -1.60 7.59
C MET A 224 -0.95 -1.57 7.80
N ILE A 225 -1.42 -1.29 9.02
CA ILE A 225 -2.86 -1.16 9.29
C ILE A 225 -3.45 0.04 8.53
N ALA A 226 -2.79 1.20 8.57
CA ALA A 226 -3.23 2.38 7.83
C ALA A 226 -3.19 2.14 6.31
N GLY A 227 -2.15 1.49 5.80
CA GLY A 227 -2.00 1.13 4.40
C GLY A 227 -3.04 0.13 3.89
N THR A 228 -3.51 -0.81 4.75
CA THR A 228 -4.64 -1.69 4.38
C THR A 228 -5.93 -0.92 4.27
N ALA A 229 -6.15 0.07 5.11
CA ALA A 229 -7.33 0.93 5.05
C ALA A 229 -7.30 1.88 3.84
N GLU A 230 -6.13 2.45 3.53
CA GLU A 230 -5.90 3.31 2.36
C GLU A 230 -6.11 2.57 1.04
N SER A 231 -5.67 1.31 0.97
CA SER A 231 -5.87 0.46 -0.21
C SER A 231 -7.28 -0.16 -0.29
N ASN A 232 -8.23 0.26 0.54
CA ASN A 232 -9.61 -0.25 0.59
C ASN A 232 -9.71 -1.78 0.65
N ARG A 233 -8.74 -2.43 1.31
CA ARG A 233 -8.71 -3.90 1.45
C ARG A 233 -9.35 -4.37 2.76
N SER A 234 -9.98 -5.55 2.71
CA SER A 234 -10.52 -6.18 3.91
C SER A 234 -9.44 -6.30 5.02
N PRO A 235 -9.71 -5.93 6.29
CA PRO A 235 -11.04 -5.75 6.91
C PRO A 235 -11.66 -4.34 6.74
N PHE A 236 -11.01 -3.42 6.02
CA PHE A 236 -11.41 -2.03 5.81
C PHE A 236 -12.10 -1.81 4.45
N ASP A 237 -12.76 -2.81 3.91
CA ASP A 237 -13.42 -2.82 2.62
C ASP A 237 -14.84 -2.24 2.72
N LEU A 238 -14.95 -0.93 3.01
CA LEU A 238 -16.22 -0.23 3.06
C LEU A 238 -16.81 0.11 1.67
N PRO A 239 -15.99 0.40 0.65
CA PRO A 239 -16.49 0.74 -0.67
C PRO A 239 -17.24 -0.39 -1.36
N GLU A 240 -16.72 -1.62 -1.27
CA GLU A 240 -17.30 -2.81 -1.88
C GLU A 240 -18.42 -3.45 -1.08
N GLY A 241 -18.88 -2.83 0.01
CA GLY A 241 -19.88 -3.39 0.91
C GLY A 241 -21.07 -4.06 0.26
N GLU A 242 -20.87 -5.21 -0.42
CA GLU A 242 -21.88 -5.95 -1.16
C GLU A 242 -23.19 -6.15 -0.37
N SER A 243 -23.06 -6.37 0.93
CA SER A 243 -24.21 -6.54 1.83
C SER A 243 -24.95 -5.26 2.18
N GLU A 244 -24.36 -4.07 1.95
CA GLU A 244 -24.90 -2.78 2.35
C GLU A 244 -25.26 -1.88 1.15
N ILE A 245 -24.39 -1.77 0.14
CA ILE A 245 -24.48 -0.78 -0.95
C ILE A 245 -24.19 -1.42 -2.33
N ILE A 246 -24.38 -2.72 -2.49
CA ILE A 246 -24.18 -3.51 -3.73
C ILE A 246 -22.71 -3.47 -4.18
N ALA A 247 -22.26 -2.40 -4.87
CA ALA A 247 -20.87 -2.23 -5.34
C ALA A 247 -20.32 -0.82 -5.06
N GLY A 248 -20.93 -0.07 -4.12
CA GLY A 248 -20.50 1.27 -3.74
C GLY A 248 -20.36 2.21 -4.93
N TYR A 249 -19.22 2.91 -5.07
CA TYR A 249 -19.01 3.87 -6.14
C TYR A 249 -18.78 3.23 -7.53
N TYR A 250 -18.52 1.91 -7.60
CA TYR A 250 -18.38 1.18 -8.87
C TYR A 250 -19.71 0.79 -9.51
N THR A 251 -20.84 0.98 -8.84
CA THR A 251 -22.15 0.43 -9.25
C THR A 251 -22.51 0.76 -10.70
N GLU A 252 -22.17 1.95 -11.17
CA GLU A 252 -22.50 2.41 -12.52
C GLU A 252 -21.36 2.24 -13.53
N TYR A 253 -20.26 1.60 -13.12
CA TYR A 253 -19.12 1.35 -14.00
C TYR A 253 -19.16 -0.08 -14.56
N SER A 254 -18.88 -0.22 -15.85
CA SER A 254 -18.85 -1.51 -16.54
C SER A 254 -17.61 -1.66 -17.44
N GLY A 255 -17.38 -2.88 -17.94
CA GLY A 255 -16.34 -3.16 -18.91
C GLY A 255 -14.93 -2.78 -18.46
N PHE A 256 -14.19 -2.14 -19.34
CA PHE A 256 -12.79 -1.78 -19.11
C PHE A 256 -12.60 -0.70 -18.03
N LYS A 257 -13.57 0.23 -17.88
CA LYS A 257 -13.51 1.27 -16.84
C LYS A 257 -13.53 0.66 -15.43
N PHE A 258 -14.36 -0.35 -15.22
CA PHE A 258 -14.38 -1.10 -13.96
C PHE A 258 -13.06 -1.83 -13.71
N ALA A 259 -12.46 -2.42 -14.76
CA ALA A 259 -11.16 -3.08 -14.64
C ALA A 259 -10.02 -2.09 -14.29
N LEU A 260 -10.09 -0.84 -14.77
CA LEU A 260 -9.13 0.21 -14.42
C LEU A 260 -9.20 0.59 -12.93
N PHE A 261 -10.39 0.63 -12.32
CA PHE A 261 -10.51 0.85 -10.88
C PHE A 261 -9.84 -0.28 -10.09
N PHE A 262 -10.12 -1.54 -10.44
CA PHE A 262 -9.45 -2.69 -9.82
C PHE A 262 -7.94 -2.65 -10.00
N LEU A 263 -7.46 -2.33 -11.20
CA LEU A 263 -6.04 -2.16 -11.46
C LEU A 263 -5.46 -1.08 -10.55
N GLY A 264 -6.12 0.09 -10.42
CA GLY A 264 -5.66 1.20 -9.59
C GLY A 264 -5.56 0.83 -8.11
N GLU A 265 -6.52 0.09 -7.56
CA GLU A 265 -6.48 -0.39 -6.17
C GLU A 265 -5.31 -1.34 -5.89
N TYR A 266 -5.06 -2.31 -6.79
CA TYR A 266 -3.92 -3.20 -6.63
C TYR A 266 -2.58 -2.48 -6.80
N LEU A 267 -2.51 -1.55 -7.75
CA LEU A 267 -1.33 -0.69 -7.89
C LEU A 267 -1.09 0.15 -6.64
N GLY A 268 -2.15 0.70 -6.03
CA GLY A 268 -2.10 1.41 -4.74
C GLY A 268 -1.56 0.53 -3.62
N MET A 269 -2.02 -0.72 -3.53
CA MET A 269 -1.49 -1.70 -2.58
C MET A 269 0.01 -1.97 -2.80
N PHE A 270 0.47 -2.05 -4.05
CA PHE A 270 1.89 -2.21 -4.36
C PHE A 270 2.69 -0.95 -3.99
N ALA A 271 2.15 0.23 -4.27
CA ALA A 271 2.80 1.50 -3.95
C ALA A 271 3.00 1.66 -2.44
N ILE A 272 1.96 1.45 -1.63
CA ILE A 272 2.01 1.51 -0.18
C ILE A 272 2.95 0.42 0.38
N SER A 273 2.86 -0.82 -0.12
CA SER A 273 3.78 -1.89 0.29
C SER A 273 5.22 -1.57 -0.06
N GLY A 274 5.47 -1.03 -1.27
CA GLY A 274 6.79 -0.60 -1.71
C GLY A 274 7.35 0.51 -0.83
N LEU A 275 6.54 1.50 -0.46
CA LEU A 275 6.92 2.54 0.49
C LEU A 275 7.21 1.94 1.87
N GLY A 276 6.39 1.02 2.37
CA GLY A 276 6.61 0.32 3.64
C GLY A 276 7.94 -0.45 3.67
N ILE A 277 8.30 -1.11 2.57
CA ILE A 277 9.58 -1.80 2.41
C ILE A 277 10.73 -0.79 2.44
N THR A 278 10.59 0.33 1.77
CA THR A 278 11.59 1.41 1.71
C THR A 278 11.83 2.03 3.07
N LEU A 279 10.76 2.30 3.81
CA LEU A 279 10.82 2.98 5.11
C LEU A 279 11.30 2.06 6.24
N PHE A 280 10.83 0.81 6.31
CA PHE A 280 11.00 -0.05 7.50
C PHE A 280 11.84 -1.29 7.27
N LEU A 281 11.84 -1.85 6.06
CA LEU A 281 12.43 -3.15 5.74
C LEU A 281 13.73 -3.04 4.92
N GLY A 282 14.38 -1.88 4.91
CA GLY A 282 15.66 -1.65 4.25
C GLY A 282 15.61 -1.75 2.72
N GLY A 283 14.44 -1.48 2.09
CA GLY A 283 14.33 -1.43 0.63
C GLY A 283 14.86 -2.69 -0.06
N TRP A 284 15.83 -2.49 -0.95
CA TRP A 284 16.48 -3.54 -1.74
C TRP A 284 17.58 -4.33 -1.01
N HIS A 285 17.93 -3.99 0.25
CA HIS A 285 19.00 -4.68 0.98
C HIS A 285 18.59 -6.11 1.37
N ALA A 286 19.58 -7.01 1.34
CA ALA A 286 19.41 -8.41 1.74
C ALA A 286 19.03 -8.51 3.24
N PRO A 287 18.19 -9.47 3.64
CA PRO A 287 17.80 -9.68 5.04
C PRO A 287 18.94 -10.25 5.89
N LEU A 288 19.94 -10.86 5.28
CA LEU A 288 21.09 -11.45 5.96
C LEU A 288 22.37 -11.10 5.20
N ALA A 289 23.44 -10.77 5.90
CA ALA A 289 24.69 -10.30 5.30
C ALA A 289 25.28 -11.29 4.26
N PHE A 290 25.17 -12.59 4.50
CA PHE A 290 25.72 -13.61 3.60
C PHE A 290 24.90 -13.80 2.30
N LEU A 291 23.70 -13.26 2.22
CA LEU A 291 22.83 -13.32 1.03
C LEU A 291 23.01 -12.14 0.06
N GLY A 292 24.03 -11.32 0.27
CA GLY A 292 24.36 -10.18 -0.59
C GLY A 292 24.74 -10.53 -2.03
N TRP A 293 24.92 -11.82 -2.35
CA TRP A 293 25.19 -12.29 -3.70
C TRP A 293 23.95 -12.30 -4.61
N ILE A 294 22.74 -12.24 -4.03
CA ILE A 294 21.48 -12.17 -4.78
C ILE A 294 21.23 -10.72 -5.22
N PRO A 295 20.81 -10.49 -6.48
CA PRO A 295 20.53 -9.14 -6.98
C PRO A 295 19.53 -8.37 -6.12
N SER A 296 19.75 -7.06 -5.96
CA SER A 296 18.99 -6.16 -5.09
C SER A 296 17.49 -6.13 -5.40
N TYR A 297 17.14 -6.10 -6.70
CA TYR A 297 15.74 -6.10 -7.14
C TYR A 297 14.97 -7.37 -6.74
N VAL A 298 15.65 -8.51 -6.66
CA VAL A 298 15.02 -9.78 -6.22
C VAL A 298 14.58 -9.66 -4.77
N TRP A 299 15.37 -9.03 -3.91
CA TRP A 299 15.00 -8.77 -2.52
C TRP A 299 13.82 -7.83 -2.39
N PHE A 300 13.80 -6.76 -3.19
CA PHE A 300 12.68 -5.84 -3.17
C PHE A 300 11.37 -6.52 -3.57
N PHE A 301 11.34 -7.22 -4.71
CA PHE A 301 10.13 -7.93 -5.15
C PHE A 301 9.77 -9.11 -4.26
N GLY A 302 10.74 -9.79 -3.68
CA GLY A 302 10.51 -10.85 -2.69
C GLY A 302 9.82 -10.34 -1.43
N LYS A 303 10.27 -9.21 -0.88
CA LYS A 303 9.62 -8.53 0.25
C LYS A 303 8.22 -8.03 -0.14
N LEU A 304 8.07 -7.48 -1.33
CA LEU A 304 6.79 -6.99 -1.85
C LEU A 304 5.76 -8.14 -1.92
N LEU A 305 6.12 -9.27 -2.50
CA LEU A 305 5.27 -10.46 -2.54
C LEU A 305 4.97 -11.00 -1.13
N GLY A 306 5.93 -10.92 -0.22
CA GLY A 306 5.74 -11.27 1.19
C GLY A 306 4.68 -10.40 1.88
N LEU A 307 4.73 -9.07 1.69
CA LEU A 307 3.70 -8.16 2.23
C LEU A 307 2.33 -8.41 1.57
N ILE A 308 2.30 -8.63 0.26
CA ILE A 308 1.05 -8.99 -0.46
C ILE A 308 0.46 -10.28 0.11
N ALA A 309 1.28 -11.28 0.41
CA ALA A 309 0.82 -12.51 1.05
C ALA A 309 0.19 -12.24 2.44
N VAL A 310 0.73 -11.28 3.21
CA VAL A 310 0.14 -10.83 4.47
C VAL A 310 -1.22 -10.17 4.22
N PHE A 311 -1.37 -9.30 3.21
CA PHE A 311 -2.67 -8.71 2.84
C PHE A 311 -3.71 -9.77 2.48
N ILE A 312 -3.33 -10.79 1.69
CA ILE A 312 -4.20 -11.91 1.33
C ILE A 312 -4.60 -12.71 2.58
N TRP A 313 -3.65 -12.97 3.47
CA TRP A 313 -3.90 -13.69 4.72
C TRP A 313 -4.86 -12.93 5.63
N VAL A 314 -4.64 -11.64 5.84
CA VAL A 314 -5.52 -10.75 6.62
C VAL A 314 -6.92 -10.72 6.03
N ARG A 315 -7.06 -10.61 4.70
CA ARG A 315 -8.34 -10.65 4.00
C ARG A 315 -9.11 -11.95 4.24
N GLY A 316 -8.40 -13.07 4.32
CA GLY A 316 -9.01 -14.39 4.52
C GLY A 316 -9.36 -14.73 5.98
N THR A 317 -8.85 -13.98 6.96
CA THR A 317 -8.95 -14.35 8.39
C THR A 317 -9.69 -13.33 9.25
N LEU A 318 -9.57 -12.02 8.97
CA LEU A 318 -10.20 -10.99 9.77
C LEU A 318 -11.62 -10.67 9.29
N PRO A 319 -12.58 -10.49 10.22
CA PRO A 319 -13.92 -10.05 9.89
C PRO A 319 -13.92 -8.58 9.46
N ARG A 320 -14.88 -8.21 8.63
CA ARG A 320 -15.08 -6.82 8.21
C ARG A 320 -15.54 -5.94 9.37
N LEU A 321 -15.02 -4.72 9.42
CA LEU A 321 -15.39 -3.70 10.41
C LEU A 321 -16.53 -2.81 9.88
N ARG A 322 -17.36 -2.29 10.81
CA ARG A 322 -18.36 -1.27 10.49
C ARG A 322 -17.72 0.12 10.45
N LEU A 323 -18.34 1.06 9.72
CA LEU A 323 -17.85 2.43 9.56
C LEU A 323 -17.57 3.13 10.90
N ASP A 324 -18.50 3.04 11.87
CA ASP A 324 -18.37 3.64 13.20
C ASP A 324 -17.19 3.08 14.00
N GLN A 325 -16.98 1.76 13.92
CA GLN A 325 -15.85 1.08 14.54
C GLN A 325 -14.53 1.49 13.91
N LEU A 326 -14.51 1.54 12.57
CA LEU A 326 -13.36 1.89 11.77
C LEU A 326 -12.92 3.34 12.02
N MET A 327 -13.86 4.29 12.00
CA MET A 327 -13.59 5.69 12.35
C MET A 327 -13.15 5.85 13.81
N GLY A 328 -13.81 5.14 14.73
CA GLY A 328 -13.39 5.12 16.14
C GLY A 328 -11.99 4.56 16.34
N PHE A 329 -11.59 3.55 15.58
CA PHE A 329 -10.26 2.96 15.63
C PHE A 329 -9.18 3.93 15.08
N ALA A 330 -9.43 4.60 13.95
CA ALA A 330 -8.51 5.60 13.40
C ALA A 330 -8.22 6.73 14.39
N TRP A 331 -9.27 7.41 14.87
CA TRP A 331 -9.14 8.62 15.67
C TRP A 331 -8.81 8.36 17.15
N LYS A 332 -9.36 7.29 17.76
CA LYS A 332 -9.20 7.01 19.21
C LYS A 332 -8.02 6.11 19.53
N PHE A 333 -7.54 5.34 18.56
CA PHE A 333 -6.43 4.41 18.76
C PHE A 333 -5.23 4.76 17.90
N MET A 334 -5.36 4.74 16.56
CA MET A 334 -4.21 4.87 15.69
C MET A 334 -3.52 6.22 15.78
N LEU A 335 -4.28 7.31 15.78
CA LEU A 335 -3.72 8.65 15.85
C LEU A 335 -2.92 8.89 17.16
N PRO A 336 -3.45 8.63 18.37
CA PRO A 336 -2.68 8.75 19.60
C PRO A 336 -1.45 7.84 19.65
N MET A 337 -1.55 6.61 19.12
CA MET A 337 -0.43 5.68 19.09
C MET A 337 0.66 6.14 18.11
N ALA A 338 0.30 6.69 16.96
CA ALA A 338 1.25 7.25 16.02
C ALA A 338 2.02 8.45 16.60
N LEU A 339 1.31 9.34 17.31
CA LEU A 339 1.95 10.46 18.02
C LEU A 339 2.87 9.98 19.16
N ALA A 340 2.46 9.01 19.96
CA ALA A 340 3.30 8.42 21.00
C ALA A 340 4.56 7.74 20.39
N ASN A 341 4.39 7.05 19.27
CA ASN A 341 5.51 6.43 18.55
C ASN A 341 6.49 7.46 17.98
N MET A 342 5.97 8.59 17.47
CA MET A 342 6.80 9.70 16.99
C MET A 342 7.65 10.30 18.12
N LEU A 343 7.07 10.50 19.32
CA LEU A 343 7.82 10.93 20.50
C LEU A 343 8.89 9.89 20.90
N ALA A 344 8.55 8.60 20.90
CA ALA A 344 9.50 7.53 21.20
C ALA A 344 10.68 7.52 20.20
N ALA A 345 10.43 7.70 18.90
CA ALA A 345 11.47 7.82 17.88
C ALA A 345 12.36 9.07 18.09
N GLY A 346 11.77 10.20 18.49
CA GLY A 346 12.50 11.41 18.86
C GLY A 346 13.46 11.18 20.03
N VAL A 347 12.95 10.63 21.14
CA VAL A 347 13.76 10.30 22.31
C VAL A 347 14.87 9.30 21.97
N TRP A 348 14.54 8.27 21.17
CA TRP A 348 15.51 7.28 20.70
C TRP A 348 16.71 7.91 20.00
N ARG A 349 16.52 8.94 19.21
CA ARG A 349 17.60 9.61 18.47
C ARG A 349 18.60 10.32 19.39
N PHE A 350 18.13 10.91 20.51
CA PHE A 350 18.98 11.66 21.45
C PHE A 350 19.65 10.78 22.48
N MET A 351 19.23 9.52 22.64
CA MET A 351 19.84 8.63 23.61
C MET A 351 21.14 7.99 23.10
N PRO A 352 22.18 7.86 23.95
CA PRO A 352 23.40 7.16 23.58
C PRO A 352 23.12 5.67 23.30
N ALA A 353 23.93 5.08 22.41
CA ALA A 353 23.81 3.67 22.08
C ALA A 353 24.10 2.79 23.33
N GLY A 354 23.20 1.89 23.66
CA GLY A 354 23.33 0.99 24.82
C GLY A 354 22.00 0.31 25.20
N ALA A 355 22.06 -0.58 26.16
CA ALA A 355 20.87 -1.32 26.65
C ALA A 355 19.77 -0.37 27.18
N ALA A 356 20.12 0.74 27.80
CA ALA A 356 19.18 1.74 28.28
C ALA A 356 18.30 2.31 27.17
N ARG A 357 18.87 2.55 25.98
CA ARG A 357 18.14 3.02 24.79
C ARG A 357 17.01 2.06 24.40
N TRP A 358 17.28 0.76 24.43
CA TRP A 358 16.29 -0.27 24.08
C TRP A 358 15.19 -0.38 25.11
N ILE A 359 15.54 -0.31 26.41
CA ILE A 359 14.56 -0.39 27.52
C ILE A 359 13.63 0.83 27.45
N VAL A 360 14.20 2.04 27.36
CA VAL A 360 13.40 3.28 27.30
C VAL A 360 12.54 3.30 26.03
N GLY A 361 13.07 2.90 24.88
CA GLY A 361 12.31 2.78 23.63
C GLY A 361 11.13 1.81 23.78
N ALA A 362 11.35 0.63 24.36
CA ALA A 362 10.30 -0.35 24.59
C ALA A 362 9.22 0.15 25.58
N VAL A 363 9.62 0.84 26.65
CA VAL A 363 8.69 1.44 27.64
C VAL A 363 7.87 2.57 27.02
N LEU A 364 8.50 3.47 26.25
CA LEU A 364 7.80 4.59 25.61
C LEU A 364 6.80 4.12 24.56
N VAL A 365 7.10 3.05 23.85
CA VAL A 365 6.19 2.44 22.87
C VAL A 365 5.12 1.61 23.60
N GLY A 366 5.52 0.69 24.47
CA GLY A 366 4.62 -0.27 25.14
C GLY A 366 3.71 0.38 26.17
N GLY A 367 4.18 1.42 26.90
CA GLY A 367 3.42 2.12 27.93
C GLY A 367 2.06 2.63 27.46
N PRO A 368 1.98 3.45 26.41
CA PRO A 368 0.72 3.93 25.86
C PRO A 368 -0.24 2.80 25.44
N TYR A 369 0.26 1.71 24.85
CA TYR A 369 -0.56 0.55 24.50
C TYR A 369 -1.15 -0.13 25.76
N LEU A 370 -0.36 -0.28 26.83
CA LEU A 370 -0.81 -0.87 28.08
C LEU A 370 -1.85 0.02 28.79
N VAL A 371 -1.62 1.34 28.86
CA VAL A 371 -2.55 2.31 29.42
C VAL A 371 -3.89 2.26 28.68
N LEU A 372 -3.85 2.25 27.36
CA LEU A 372 -5.04 2.20 26.53
C LEU A 372 -5.79 0.88 26.69
N ALA A 373 -5.07 -0.24 26.77
CA ALA A 373 -5.66 -1.56 27.04
C ALA A 373 -6.35 -1.63 28.41
N GLN A 374 -5.78 -0.99 29.44
CA GLN A 374 -6.39 -0.91 30.77
C GLN A 374 -7.64 -0.03 30.77
N MET A 375 -7.61 1.13 30.08
CA MET A 375 -8.77 2.02 29.93
C MET A 375 -9.94 1.32 29.23
N LEU A 376 -9.66 0.50 28.23
CA LEU A 376 -10.67 -0.28 27.51
C LEU A 376 -11.27 -1.40 28.38
N ARG A 377 -10.45 -2.06 29.20
CA ARG A 377 -10.92 -3.08 30.18
C ARG A 377 -11.77 -2.50 31.29
N GLY A 378 -11.49 -1.26 31.72
CA GLY A 378 -12.23 -0.57 32.79
C GLY A 378 -13.62 -0.07 32.36
N ARG A 379 -13.96 -0.04 31.08
CA ARG A 379 -15.32 0.24 30.62
C ARG A 379 -16.20 -0.95 31.00
N LYS A 380 -16.98 -0.77 32.07
CA LYS A 380 -18.02 -1.71 32.52
C LYS A 380 -18.84 -2.14 31.32
N SER A 381 -19.03 -3.44 31.14
CA SER A 381 -19.98 -3.99 30.19
C SER A 381 -21.30 -3.23 30.31
N LEU A 382 -21.76 -2.63 29.23
CA LEU A 382 -23.10 -2.06 29.18
C LEU A 382 -24.04 -3.15 29.68
N GLY A 383 -24.77 -2.86 30.80
CA GLY A 383 -25.70 -3.81 31.39
C GLY A 383 -26.59 -4.39 30.28
N ARG A 384 -26.89 -5.69 30.39
CA ARG A 384 -27.79 -6.35 29.42
C ARG A 384 -29.02 -5.47 29.27
N ARG A 385 -29.29 -5.00 28.04
CA ARG A 385 -30.55 -4.33 27.72
C ARG A 385 -31.67 -5.34 27.98
N ALA A 386 -32.42 -5.14 29.05
CA ALA A 386 -33.68 -5.84 29.22
C ALA A 386 -34.66 -5.24 28.20
N TYR A 387 -34.96 -6.00 27.15
CA TYR A 387 -36.06 -5.64 26.25
C TYR A 387 -37.33 -5.78 27.10
N ARG A 388 -38.00 -4.68 27.42
CA ARG A 388 -39.41 -4.73 27.82
C ARG A 388 -40.20 -5.03 26.57
N TYR A 389 -40.80 -6.20 26.49
CA TYR A 389 -41.82 -6.45 25.52
C TYR A 389 -42.94 -5.44 25.85
N ALA A 390 -43.37 -4.70 24.84
CA ALA A 390 -44.63 -3.96 24.92
C ALA A 390 -45.73 -5.02 25.01
N ASP A 391 -46.45 -5.01 26.12
CA ASP A 391 -47.68 -5.78 26.28
C ASP A 391 -48.74 -5.24 25.33
#